data_40c93718aeb72b4135d3353ec74a33bb
#
_entry.id   40c93718aeb72b4135d3353ec74a33bb
#
_cell.length_a   1.000
_cell.length_b   1.000
_cell.length_c   1.000
_cell.angle_alpha   90.00
_cell.angle_beta   90.00
_cell.angle_gamma   90.00
#
_symmetry.space_group_name_H-M   'P 1'
#
loop_
_entity.id
_entity.type
_entity.pdbx_description
1 polymer ?
#
loop_
_entity_poly.entity_id
_entity_poly.type
_entity_poly.pdbx_seq_one_letter_code
_entity_poly.pdbx_strand_id
1 'polypeptide(L)'
;SGACQVTQTFTMEIDGAQTQLRFPLVPGAKKASVAGYDAQKQTDGDCPVLVLSDASGFTGTRSFTVLYTVSGLVSEADGVQTLQLPLLSAKWAYPISRYQFTVTMPKPFEGYPAFVSGYYSDVISDYIDLDVSESLISGTIATGLKDHESLDMTLTLDKSYFSGAYTALSFSWVGMAVIVALLALAFGYWFVTLRSAPIRTSTRRLPPDAALPCDMPFLVGGGPIQFNMLVCHWASLGYLTIFCGKNGRVALRRRVDMGNERRPAEVRLFQMLFSQGDVCEGASLLYKRTAEKADAVLRRYWVRKLYRKSSGNPLLARAFGLLAGALAAAEAASPLLPAGFVRWLLLIAAFLIGGALSAVILHAPSAYYQGKKLFVALAALAAVALLTLAQFGEGLLAVLLVIVCLVLLGLLTLHGGRRTAFGDEIVTQAMSYRRFLRRVTQSQLLSRLAQDSQYFYRILPY
;
A
#
# COMPACT_ATOMS: atom_id res chain seq x y z
N SER A 1 34.54 10.75 3.79
CA SER A 1 33.28 10.95 4.55
C SER A 1 32.36 12.01 3.91
N GLY A 2 32.68 12.60 2.75
CA GLY A 2 31.86 13.60 2.06
C GLY A 2 31.50 14.84 2.90
N ALA A 3 32.33 15.18 3.87
CA ALA A 3 32.19 16.41 4.64
C ALA A 3 33.12 17.48 4.06
N CYS A 4 32.60 18.67 3.83
CA CYS A 4 33.33 19.82 3.34
C CYS A 4 33.44 20.88 4.43
N GLN A 5 34.63 21.47 4.60
CA GLN A 5 34.83 22.65 5.41
C GLN A 5 34.73 23.87 4.49
N VAL A 6 33.86 24.80 4.81
CA VAL A 6 33.60 25.98 4.01
C VAL A 6 34.05 27.22 4.74
N THR A 7 34.78 28.08 4.03
CA THR A 7 35.14 29.42 4.46
C THR A 7 34.59 30.40 3.43
N GLN A 8 33.67 31.27 3.87
CA GLN A 8 33.09 32.32 3.01
C GLN A 8 33.48 33.67 3.54
N THR A 9 34.01 34.52 2.67
CA THR A 9 34.33 35.91 3.02
C THR A 9 33.41 36.85 2.25
N PHE A 10 32.63 37.62 2.98
CA PHE A 10 31.73 38.63 2.46
C PHE A 10 32.29 40.02 2.67
N THR A 11 32.57 40.75 1.60
CA THR A 11 32.90 42.19 1.71
C THR A 11 31.64 42.93 1.29
N MET A 12 31.08 43.67 2.24
CA MET A 12 29.79 44.38 2.10
C MET A 12 30.01 45.88 2.33
N GLU A 13 29.34 46.65 1.47
CA GLU A 13 29.18 48.07 1.69
C GLU A 13 27.83 48.30 2.42
N ILE A 14 27.86 48.88 3.59
CA ILE A 14 26.71 48.99 4.50
C ILE A 14 26.26 50.44 4.55
N ASP A 15 25.12 50.73 3.91
CA ASP A 15 24.50 52.03 3.93
C ASP A 15 23.76 52.28 5.24
N GLY A 16 24.18 53.36 5.97
CA GLY A 16 23.62 53.68 7.27
C GLY A 16 24.05 52.74 8.39
N ALA A 17 23.53 52.94 9.59
CA ALA A 17 23.84 52.10 10.74
C ALA A 17 22.90 50.92 10.85
N GLN A 18 23.37 49.74 10.42
CA GLN A 18 22.64 48.49 10.57
C GLN A 18 22.97 47.82 11.90
N THR A 19 21.99 47.65 12.77
CA THR A 19 22.20 47.02 14.11
C THR A 19 22.26 45.52 14.06
N GLN A 20 21.79 44.91 12.96
CA GLN A 20 21.82 43.45 12.75
C GLN A 20 22.22 43.09 11.33
N LEU A 21 23.11 42.11 11.18
CA LEU A 21 23.46 41.50 9.89
C LEU A 21 23.15 40.03 9.93
N ARG A 22 22.56 39.52 8.86
CA ARG A 22 22.11 38.13 8.70
C ARG A 22 22.94 37.42 7.64
N PHE A 23 23.54 36.29 8.00
CA PHE A 23 24.33 35.44 7.12
C PHE A 23 23.62 34.08 6.98
N PRO A 24 22.72 33.92 5.98
CA PRO A 24 22.12 32.63 5.70
C PRO A 24 23.16 31.68 5.15
N LEU A 25 23.20 30.46 5.72
CA LEU A 25 24.12 29.41 5.31
C LEU A 25 23.39 28.42 4.37
N VAL A 26 24.14 27.56 3.77
CA VAL A 26 23.59 26.47 2.95
C VAL A 26 22.88 25.43 3.83
N PRO A 27 21.89 24.69 3.28
CA PRO A 27 21.21 23.63 4.01
C PRO A 27 22.20 22.59 4.56
N GLY A 28 21.99 22.16 5.80
CA GLY A 28 22.85 21.18 6.44
C GLY A 28 24.16 21.69 7.01
N ALA A 29 24.42 23.02 6.99
CA ALA A 29 25.59 23.62 7.60
C ALA A 29 25.61 23.42 9.13
N LYS A 30 26.77 22.98 9.65
CA LYS A 30 27.02 22.72 11.09
C LYS A 30 28.27 23.45 11.57
N LYS A 31 28.39 23.61 12.87
CA LYS A 31 29.56 24.25 13.54
C LYS A 31 29.87 25.64 12.97
N ALA A 32 28.83 26.39 12.61
CA ALA A 32 29.00 27.69 11.99
C ALA A 32 29.41 28.76 13.00
N SER A 33 30.31 29.64 12.57
CA SER A 33 30.83 30.79 13.33
C SER A 33 31.26 31.91 12.40
N VAL A 34 31.33 33.14 12.92
CA VAL A 34 31.89 34.29 12.21
C VAL A 34 33.20 34.71 12.92
N ALA A 35 34.28 34.84 12.16
CA ALA A 35 35.59 35.16 12.73
C ALA A 35 35.55 36.54 13.37
N GLY A 36 35.96 36.61 14.66
CA GLY A 36 36.04 37.87 15.43
C GLY A 36 34.68 38.42 15.94
N TYR A 37 33.57 37.69 15.75
CA TYR A 37 32.25 38.12 16.19
C TYR A 37 31.50 37.02 16.93
N ASP A 38 30.70 37.39 17.92
CA ASP A 38 29.75 36.48 18.55
C ASP A 38 28.44 36.50 17.77
N ALA A 39 28.12 35.37 17.13
CA ALA A 39 26.98 35.23 16.24
C ALA A 39 25.89 34.39 16.89
N GLN A 40 24.68 34.90 16.93
CA GLN A 40 23.50 34.12 17.31
C GLN A 40 23.06 33.18 16.17
N LYS A 41 22.81 31.92 16.50
CA LYS A 41 22.31 30.93 15.53
C LYS A 41 20.80 30.93 15.52
N GLN A 42 20.25 31.16 14.36
CA GLN A 42 18.79 31.06 14.06
C GLN A 42 18.59 30.05 12.94
N THR A 43 17.33 29.70 12.67
CA THR A 43 16.96 28.83 11.55
C THR A 43 15.83 29.47 10.77
N ASP A 44 15.96 29.49 9.44
CA ASP A 44 14.93 29.97 8.52
C ASP A 44 14.63 28.84 7.52
N GLY A 45 13.54 28.10 7.78
CA GLY A 45 13.26 26.85 7.08
C GLY A 45 14.35 25.81 7.38
N ASP A 46 14.95 25.23 6.33
CA ASP A 46 16.03 24.25 6.43
C ASP A 46 17.43 24.89 6.45
N CYS A 47 17.53 26.22 6.38
CA CYS A 47 18.77 26.96 6.32
C CYS A 47 19.14 27.54 7.69
N PRO A 48 20.32 27.21 8.27
CA PRO A 48 20.85 27.92 9.43
C PRO A 48 21.23 29.36 9.05
N VAL A 49 20.98 30.30 9.95
CA VAL A 49 21.29 31.72 9.77
C VAL A 49 22.15 32.18 10.96
N LEU A 50 23.28 32.82 10.68
CA LEU A 50 24.05 33.52 11.69
C LEU A 50 23.62 34.98 11.73
N VAL A 51 23.28 35.47 12.92
CA VAL A 51 22.89 36.87 13.15
C VAL A 51 23.94 37.54 13.99
N LEU A 52 24.58 38.56 13.44
CA LEU A 52 25.43 39.45 14.16
C LEU A 52 24.63 40.64 14.66
N SER A 53 24.83 41.04 15.92
CA SER A 53 24.19 42.21 16.49
C SER A 53 25.27 43.13 17.09
N ASP A 54 25.20 44.40 16.74
CA ASP A 54 26.08 45.44 17.29
C ASP A 54 25.23 46.66 17.64
N ALA A 55 25.24 47.04 18.91
CA ALA A 55 24.47 48.21 19.40
C ALA A 55 24.96 49.54 18.81
N SER A 56 26.24 49.63 18.42
CA SER A 56 26.80 50.80 17.74
C SER A 56 26.49 50.86 16.24
N GLY A 57 25.98 49.76 15.67
CA GLY A 57 25.69 49.58 14.28
C GLY A 57 26.93 49.33 13.41
N PHE A 58 26.72 48.51 12.36
CA PHE A 58 27.69 48.29 11.29
C PHE A 58 27.55 49.37 10.22
N THR A 59 28.66 50.01 9.83
CA THR A 59 28.68 51.08 8.81
C THR A 59 29.90 50.95 7.90
N GLY A 60 29.79 51.46 6.65
CA GLY A 60 30.84 51.51 5.65
C GLY A 60 31.23 50.13 5.12
N THR A 61 32.38 50.02 4.48
CA THR A 61 32.85 48.76 3.91
C THR A 61 33.40 47.86 4.99
N ARG A 62 32.84 46.69 5.14
CA ARG A 62 33.25 45.66 6.15
C ARG A 62 33.42 44.31 5.50
N SER A 63 34.36 43.52 6.00
CA SER A 63 34.58 42.12 5.59
C SER A 63 34.27 41.17 6.74
N PHE A 64 33.51 40.14 6.47
CA PHE A 64 33.10 39.11 7.44
C PHE A 64 33.50 37.74 6.90
N THR A 65 34.21 36.94 7.71
CA THR A 65 34.58 35.57 7.35
C THR A 65 33.77 34.60 8.16
N VAL A 66 32.96 33.82 7.43
CA VAL A 66 32.05 32.80 7.96
C VAL A 66 32.68 31.43 7.75
N LEU A 67 32.75 30.64 8.79
CA LEU A 67 33.28 29.28 8.78
C LEU A 67 32.20 28.31 9.16
N TYR A 68 32.05 27.23 8.39
CA TYR A 68 31.10 26.15 8.72
C TYR A 68 31.51 24.83 8.05
N THR A 69 30.85 23.72 8.45
CA THR A 69 31.04 22.42 7.84
C THR A 69 29.70 21.92 7.24
N VAL A 70 29.77 21.32 6.06
CA VAL A 70 28.62 20.66 5.43
C VAL A 70 28.95 19.19 5.25
N SER A 71 27.99 18.31 5.44
CA SER A 71 28.16 16.87 5.32
C SER A 71 26.99 16.27 4.51
N GLY A 72 27.23 15.09 3.92
CA GLY A 72 26.20 14.43 3.10
C GLY A 72 26.13 14.95 1.67
N LEU A 73 27.22 15.54 1.18
CA LEU A 73 27.32 16.15 -0.17
C LEU A 73 27.53 15.14 -1.29
N VAL A 74 27.88 13.90 -0.97
CA VAL A 74 28.19 12.86 -1.95
C VAL A 74 27.15 11.76 -1.89
N SER A 75 26.48 11.54 -3.00
CA SER A 75 25.57 10.40 -3.23
C SER A 75 26.23 9.40 -4.17
N GLU A 76 25.91 8.12 -4.04
CA GLU A 76 26.35 7.07 -4.95
C GLU A 76 25.13 6.33 -5.52
N ALA A 77 24.99 6.30 -6.82
CA ALA A 77 23.95 5.57 -7.54
C ALA A 77 24.57 4.92 -8.79
N ASP A 78 24.17 3.69 -9.10
CA ASP A 78 24.59 2.92 -10.29
C ASP A 78 26.13 2.83 -10.49
N GLY A 79 26.88 2.87 -9.40
CA GLY A 79 28.33 2.79 -9.43
C GLY A 79 29.04 4.11 -9.77
N VAL A 80 28.33 5.22 -9.73
CA VAL A 80 28.83 6.58 -9.92
C VAL A 80 28.60 7.39 -8.67
N GLN A 81 29.61 8.18 -8.23
CA GLN A 81 29.48 9.11 -7.14
C GLN A 81 29.17 10.51 -7.67
N THR A 82 28.18 11.18 -7.12
CA THR A 82 27.81 12.55 -7.47
C THR A 82 28.03 13.45 -6.26
N LEU A 83 28.91 14.42 -6.39
CA LEU A 83 29.13 15.49 -5.44
C LEU A 83 28.15 16.64 -5.76
N GLN A 84 27.29 16.99 -4.83
CA GLN A 84 26.41 18.16 -4.89
C GLN A 84 26.86 19.15 -3.82
N LEU A 85 27.47 20.24 -4.22
CA LEU A 85 28.00 21.25 -3.32
C LEU A 85 27.26 22.56 -3.50
N PRO A 86 26.40 22.95 -2.53
CA PRO A 86 25.79 24.27 -2.53
C PRO A 86 26.87 25.31 -2.17
N LEU A 87 27.09 26.25 -3.07
CA LEU A 87 28.08 27.31 -2.94
C LEU A 87 27.48 28.57 -2.32
N LEU A 88 26.24 28.89 -2.65
CA LEU A 88 25.51 30.04 -2.13
C LEU A 88 24.06 29.70 -1.79
N SER A 89 23.58 30.16 -0.63
CA SER A 89 22.20 29.94 -0.19
C SER A 89 21.20 30.85 -0.91
N ALA A 90 20.06 30.32 -1.36
CA ALA A 90 18.93 31.10 -1.89
C ALA A 90 18.30 32.08 -0.88
N LYS A 91 18.67 32.01 0.39
CA LYS A 91 18.21 32.95 1.44
C LYS A 91 19.07 34.20 1.53
N TRP A 92 20.11 34.30 0.72
CA TRP A 92 20.97 35.48 0.64
C TRP A 92 20.21 36.64 0.01
N ALA A 93 19.92 37.69 0.78
CA ALA A 93 19.00 38.74 0.39
C ALA A 93 19.62 39.95 -0.33
N TYR A 94 20.94 39.91 -0.59
CA TYR A 94 21.66 41.04 -1.18
C TYR A 94 22.25 40.64 -2.54
N PRO A 95 22.22 41.50 -3.54
CA PRO A 95 22.92 41.25 -4.80
C PRO A 95 24.41 41.19 -4.58
N ILE A 96 25.09 40.30 -5.28
CA ILE A 96 26.54 40.10 -5.22
C ILE A 96 27.11 40.59 -6.56
N SER A 97 27.96 41.65 -6.54
CA SER A 97 28.56 42.22 -7.74
C SER A 97 29.65 41.32 -8.35
N ARG A 98 30.33 40.55 -7.54
CA ARG A 98 31.36 39.58 -7.96
C ARG A 98 31.39 38.40 -7.01
N TYR A 99 31.35 37.20 -7.56
CA TYR A 99 31.45 35.97 -6.78
C TYR A 99 32.65 35.15 -7.23
N GLN A 100 33.45 34.70 -6.28
CA GLN A 100 34.63 33.84 -6.54
C GLN A 100 34.56 32.63 -5.61
N PHE A 101 34.92 31.48 -6.11
CA PHE A 101 35.00 30.26 -5.31
C PHE A 101 36.23 29.43 -5.68
N THR A 102 36.67 28.62 -4.71
CA THR A 102 37.72 27.64 -4.88
C THR A 102 37.32 26.38 -4.12
N VAL A 103 37.29 25.25 -4.80
CA VAL A 103 36.98 23.94 -4.22
C VAL A 103 38.21 23.08 -4.32
N THR A 104 38.76 22.64 -3.19
CA THR A 104 39.91 21.74 -3.13
C THR A 104 39.41 20.31 -2.93
N MET A 105 39.74 19.46 -3.87
CA MET A 105 39.38 18.04 -3.83
C MET A 105 40.49 17.23 -3.13
N PRO A 106 40.16 16.16 -2.36
CA PRO A 106 41.15 15.38 -1.62
C PRO A 106 42.05 14.52 -2.49
N LYS A 107 41.68 14.27 -3.74
CA LYS A 107 42.44 13.48 -4.73
C LYS A 107 42.23 14.08 -6.12
N PRO A 108 43.09 13.77 -7.07
CA PRO A 108 42.80 14.03 -8.49
C PRO A 108 41.46 13.42 -8.91
N PHE A 109 40.74 14.10 -9.77
CA PHE A 109 39.46 13.66 -10.29
C PHE A 109 39.39 13.84 -11.81
N GLU A 110 38.56 13.03 -12.44
CA GLU A 110 38.19 13.19 -13.83
C GLU A 110 36.74 13.66 -13.89
N GLY A 111 36.42 14.57 -14.81
CA GLY A 111 35.11 15.13 -14.99
C GLY A 111 35.10 16.65 -14.99
N TYR A 112 33.97 17.22 -15.39
CA TYR A 112 33.74 18.66 -15.47
C TYR A 112 32.59 19.07 -14.58
N PRO A 113 32.74 20.08 -13.71
CA PRO A 113 31.66 20.51 -12.82
C PRO A 113 30.56 21.25 -13.63
N ALA A 114 29.30 20.95 -13.29
CA ALA A 114 28.14 21.66 -13.78
C ALA A 114 27.62 22.60 -12.70
N PHE A 115 27.14 23.78 -13.09
CA PHE A 115 26.65 24.81 -12.18
C PHE A 115 25.21 25.16 -12.51
N VAL A 116 24.38 25.27 -11.47
CA VAL A 116 22.97 25.63 -11.58
C VAL A 116 22.70 26.84 -10.70
N SER A 117 22.04 27.86 -11.25
CA SER A 117 21.54 29.01 -10.53
C SER A 117 20.13 28.77 -9.99
N GLY A 118 19.82 29.35 -8.84
CA GLY A 118 18.56 29.13 -8.13
C GLY A 118 17.30 29.75 -8.73
N TYR A 119 17.42 30.63 -9.72
CA TYR A 119 16.24 31.10 -10.46
C TYR A 119 15.94 30.11 -11.60
N TYR A 120 14.87 29.33 -11.45
CA TYR A 120 14.37 28.37 -12.47
C TYR A 120 15.35 27.22 -12.81
N SER A 121 16.32 26.94 -11.96
CA SER A 121 17.37 25.93 -12.22
C SER A 121 18.14 26.17 -13.54
N ASP A 122 18.37 27.42 -13.87
CA ASP A 122 19.14 27.79 -15.06
C ASP A 122 20.57 27.31 -14.96
N VAL A 123 21.08 26.68 -16.03
CA VAL A 123 22.47 26.24 -16.13
C VAL A 123 23.31 27.46 -16.49
N ILE A 124 24.21 27.85 -15.58
CA ILE A 124 25.05 29.05 -15.73
C ILE A 124 26.54 28.73 -15.96
N SER A 125 26.86 27.48 -16.29
CA SER A 125 28.25 27.04 -16.49
C SER A 125 29.04 27.93 -17.51
N ASP A 126 28.33 28.44 -18.52
CA ASP A 126 28.92 29.29 -19.56
C ASP A 126 29.24 30.71 -19.09
N TYR A 127 28.69 31.16 -17.97
CA TYR A 127 28.93 32.49 -17.38
C TYR A 127 29.99 32.48 -16.30
N ILE A 128 30.59 31.34 -16.02
CA ILE A 128 31.64 31.16 -15.02
C ILE A 128 32.98 31.05 -15.73
N ASP A 129 33.89 31.99 -15.45
CA ASP A 129 35.28 31.83 -15.80
C ASP A 129 35.88 30.78 -14.88
N LEU A 130 36.03 29.56 -15.42
CA LEU A 130 36.35 28.35 -14.69
C LEU A 130 37.74 27.85 -14.99
N ASP A 131 38.52 27.64 -13.97
CA ASP A 131 39.82 26.95 -14.02
C ASP A 131 39.75 25.65 -13.23
N VAL A 132 39.96 24.53 -13.94
CA VAL A 132 39.94 23.19 -13.36
C VAL A 132 41.27 22.53 -13.53
N SER A 133 41.92 22.20 -12.44
CA SER A 133 43.13 21.43 -12.38
C SER A 133 42.93 20.08 -11.68
N GLU A 134 43.92 19.23 -11.59
CA GLU A 134 43.80 17.85 -11.10
C GLU A 134 43.05 17.69 -9.78
N SER A 135 43.14 18.65 -8.84
CA SER A 135 42.49 18.60 -7.55
C SER A 135 41.86 19.92 -7.10
N LEU A 136 41.84 20.92 -7.99
CA LEU A 136 41.35 22.25 -7.68
C LEU A 136 40.31 22.69 -8.71
N ILE A 137 39.20 23.20 -8.27
CA ILE A 137 38.18 23.84 -9.08
C ILE A 137 38.07 25.27 -8.61
N SER A 138 38.41 26.25 -9.42
CA SER A 138 38.21 27.65 -9.13
C SER A 138 37.39 28.34 -10.19
N GLY A 139 36.53 29.27 -9.78
CA GLY A 139 35.66 29.98 -10.69
C GLY A 139 35.36 31.39 -10.24
N THR A 140 35.10 32.25 -11.24
CA THR A 140 34.73 33.64 -11.03
C THR A 140 33.46 33.94 -11.84
N ILE A 141 32.46 34.55 -11.19
CA ILE A 141 31.26 35.11 -11.81
C ILE A 141 31.44 36.64 -11.79
N ALA A 142 31.84 37.20 -12.90
CA ALA A 142 32.11 38.63 -13.03
C ALA A 142 30.83 39.45 -13.15
N THR A 143 29.75 38.86 -13.69
CA THR A 143 28.42 39.49 -13.85
C THR A 143 27.66 39.59 -12.54
N GLY A 144 28.18 38.98 -11.47
CA GLY A 144 27.54 38.89 -10.17
C GLY A 144 26.33 37.95 -10.13
N LEU A 145 25.67 37.94 -8.97
CA LEU A 145 24.47 37.16 -8.69
C LEU A 145 23.39 38.10 -8.13
N LYS A 146 22.15 37.81 -8.43
CA LYS A 146 21.01 38.59 -7.94
C LYS A 146 20.72 38.26 -6.47
N ASP A 147 19.89 39.08 -5.83
CA ASP A 147 19.34 38.75 -4.53
C ASP A 147 18.52 37.44 -4.61
N HIS A 148 18.61 36.63 -3.59
CA HIS A 148 17.96 35.33 -3.51
C HIS A 148 18.35 34.29 -4.59
N GLU A 149 19.41 34.53 -5.31
CA GLU A 149 19.94 33.58 -6.28
C GLU A 149 20.90 32.60 -5.60
N SER A 150 20.57 31.30 -5.68
CA SER A 150 21.46 30.23 -5.20
C SER A 150 22.50 29.88 -6.26
N LEU A 151 23.59 29.26 -5.82
CA LEU A 151 24.57 28.67 -6.69
C LEU A 151 24.92 27.29 -6.20
N ASP A 152 24.67 26.28 -7.02
CA ASP A 152 24.94 24.87 -6.73
C ASP A 152 25.89 24.28 -7.77
N MET A 153 26.91 23.56 -7.30
CA MET A 153 27.86 22.84 -8.14
C MET A 153 27.59 21.33 -8.06
N THR A 154 27.53 20.69 -9.22
CA THR A 154 27.42 19.23 -9.32
C THR A 154 28.63 18.66 -10.06
N LEU A 155 29.26 17.65 -9.50
CA LEU A 155 30.39 16.95 -10.11
C LEU A 155 30.19 15.46 -10.04
N THR A 156 30.32 14.82 -11.18
CA THR A 156 30.27 13.35 -11.31
C THR A 156 31.66 12.78 -11.12
N LEU A 157 31.80 11.81 -10.24
CA LEU A 157 33.06 11.20 -9.83
C LEU A 157 33.01 9.68 -10.00
N ASP A 158 34.19 9.08 -10.11
CA ASP A 158 34.30 7.64 -10.19
C ASP A 158 33.83 6.94 -8.92
N LYS A 159 33.41 5.69 -9.10
CA LYS A 159 33.08 4.80 -7.99
C LYS A 159 34.24 4.77 -6.98
N SER A 160 33.91 4.90 -5.70
CA SER A 160 34.86 4.85 -4.59
C SER A 160 35.85 6.03 -4.50
N TYR A 161 35.59 7.15 -5.18
CA TYR A 161 36.39 8.35 -5.01
C TYR A 161 36.41 8.82 -3.53
N PHE A 162 35.25 8.88 -2.89
CA PHE A 162 35.08 9.07 -1.46
C PHE A 162 34.83 7.73 -0.75
N SER A 163 35.67 7.38 0.22
CA SER A 163 35.38 6.25 1.10
C SER A 163 34.23 6.64 2.07
N GLY A 164 33.12 5.91 2.06
CA GLY A 164 31.94 6.18 2.88
C GLY A 164 31.09 7.31 2.32
N ALA A 165 31.07 7.49 1.00
CA ALA A 165 29.96 8.11 0.33
C ALA A 165 28.65 7.47 0.86
N TYR A 166 27.65 8.26 1.13
CA TYR A 166 26.34 7.75 1.45
C TYR A 166 25.91 6.96 0.21
N THR A 167 26.15 5.67 0.24
CA THR A 167 25.26 4.78 -0.48
C THR A 167 23.94 5.13 0.16
N ALA A 168 23.13 5.91 -0.50
CA ALA A 168 21.73 5.74 -0.35
C ALA A 168 21.56 4.26 -0.67
N LEU A 169 21.63 3.39 0.35
CA LEU A 169 20.98 2.10 0.30
C LEU A 169 19.61 2.49 -0.14
N SER A 170 19.40 2.40 -1.47
CA SER A 170 18.09 2.64 -2.00
C SER A 170 17.30 1.62 -1.22
N PHE A 171 16.53 2.09 -0.22
CA PHE A 171 15.69 1.23 0.62
C PHE A 171 14.96 0.22 -0.26
N SER A 172 14.79 0.53 -1.55
CA SER A 172 14.26 -0.31 -2.61
C SER A 172 14.90 -1.70 -2.70
N TRP A 173 16.21 -1.88 -2.52
CA TRP A 173 16.83 -3.21 -2.59
C TRP A 173 16.46 -4.08 -1.39
N VAL A 174 16.56 -3.54 -0.19
CA VAL A 174 16.19 -4.24 1.04
C VAL A 174 14.67 -4.44 1.10
N GLY A 175 13.89 -3.41 0.75
CA GLY A 175 12.45 -3.48 0.68
C GLY A 175 11.97 -4.52 -0.32
N MET A 176 12.56 -4.54 -1.52
CA MET A 176 12.26 -5.55 -2.54
C MET A 176 12.58 -6.97 -2.05
N ALA A 177 13.73 -7.18 -1.42
CA ALA A 177 14.10 -8.47 -0.85
C ALA A 177 13.12 -8.93 0.24
N VAL A 178 12.68 -8.01 1.11
CA VAL A 178 11.68 -8.30 2.15
C VAL A 178 10.31 -8.61 1.55
N ILE A 179 9.87 -7.87 0.52
CA ILE A 179 8.62 -8.14 -0.20
C ILE A 179 8.65 -9.55 -0.81
N VAL A 180 9.73 -9.89 -1.52
CA VAL A 180 9.90 -11.22 -2.13
C VAL A 180 9.93 -12.31 -1.05
N ALA A 181 10.62 -12.09 0.07
CA ALA A 181 10.66 -13.03 1.19
C ALA A 181 9.26 -13.25 1.80
N LEU A 182 8.49 -12.18 2.02
CA LEU A 182 7.12 -12.27 2.53
C LEU A 182 6.19 -13.03 1.59
N LEU A 183 6.29 -12.77 0.28
CA LEU A 183 5.53 -13.53 -0.72
C LEU A 183 5.96 -15.00 -0.77
N ALA A 184 7.25 -15.28 -0.72
CA ALA A 184 7.77 -16.64 -0.66
C ALA A 184 7.27 -17.38 0.60
N LEU A 185 7.24 -16.72 1.76
CA LEU A 185 6.66 -17.25 2.98
C LEU A 185 5.16 -17.52 2.84
N ALA A 186 4.40 -16.59 2.24
CA ALA A 186 2.96 -16.74 2.02
C ALA A 186 2.65 -17.96 1.14
N PHE A 187 3.32 -18.08 -0.01
CA PHE A 187 3.13 -19.19 -0.94
C PHE A 187 3.73 -20.50 -0.42
N GLY A 188 4.89 -20.46 0.23
CA GLY A 188 5.52 -21.62 0.87
C GLY A 188 4.64 -22.19 1.97
N TYR A 189 4.12 -21.32 2.85
CA TYR A 189 3.16 -21.73 3.88
C TYR A 189 1.88 -22.32 3.28
N TRP A 190 1.32 -21.70 2.23
CA TRP A 190 0.17 -22.25 1.51
C TRP A 190 0.49 -23.64 0.94
N PHE A 191 1.63 -23.78 0.28
CA PHE A 191 2.03 -25.04 -0.36
C PHE A 191 2.14 -26.19 0.64
N VAL A 192 2.76 -25.95 1.78
CA VAL A 192 3.01 -26.97 2.81
C VAL A 192 1.75 -27.31 3.60
N THR A 193 0.97 -26.29 4.00
CA THR A 193 -0.09 -26.47 5.01
C THR A 193 -1.51 -26.40 4.48
N LEU A 194 -1.75 -25.66 3.39
CA LEU A 194 -3.11 -25.36 2.89
C LEU A 194 -3.42 -26.01 1.55
N ARG A 195 -2.42 -26.48 0.81
CA ARG A 195 -2.61 -27.05 -0.52
C ARG A 195 -3.58 -28.23 -0.50
N SER A 196 -4.64 -28.12 -1.33
CA SER A 196 -5.63 -29.17 -1.57
C SER A 196 -5.60 -29.59 -3.05
N ALA A 197 -6.26 -30.69 -3.38
CA ALA A 197 -6.40 -31.14 -4.75
C ALA A 197 -7.11 -30.07 -5.61
N PRO A 198 -6.75 -29.90 -6.89
CA PRO A 198 -7.41 -28.97 -7.78
C PRO A 198 -8.87 -29.38 -7.99
N ILE A 199 -9.79 -28.38 -7.97
CA ILE A 199 -11.22 -28.61 -8.17
C ILE A 199 -11.46 -28.87 -9.67
N ARG A 200 -11.78 -30.11 -10.02
CA ARG A 200 -12.14 -30.49 -11.39
C ARG A 200 -13.66 -30.46 -11.55
N THR A 201 -14.20 -29.37 -12.10
CA THR A 201 -15.64 -29.24 -12.32
C THR A 201 -16.12 -30.12 -13.46
N SER A 202 -17.14 -30.94 -13.21
CA SER A 202 -17.88 -31.73 -14.20
C SER A 202 -19.25 -31.09 -14.49
N THR A 203 -20.00 -31.64 -15.44
CA THR A 203 -21.40 -31.24 -15.69
C THR A 203 -22.34 -32.01 -14.74
N ARG A 204 -22.51 -31.49 -13.52
CA ARG A 204 -23.47 -32.06 -12.57
C ARG A 204 -24.80 -31.28 -12.65
N ARG A 205 -25.89 -31.99 -12.85
CA ARG A 205 -27.24 -31.40 -13.02
C ARG A 205 -28.08 -31.41 -11.75
N LEU A 206 -27.63 -32.11 -10.73
CA LEU A 206 -28.28 -32.23 -9.41
C LEU A 206 -27.49 -31.51 -8.34
N PRO A 207 -28.16 -30.95 -7.32
CA PRO A 207 -27.47 -30.36 -6.18
C PRO A 207 -26.62 -31.39 -5.45
N PRO A 208 -25.66 -30.97 -4.62
CA PRO A 208 -24.88 -31.88 -3.79
C PRO A 208 -25.77 -32.61 -2.77
N ASP A 209 -25.67 -33.92 -2.69
CA ASP A 209 -26.56 -34.73 -1.85
C ASP A 209 -26.41 -34.42 -0.35
N ALA A 210 -25.21 -34.04 0.08
CA ALA A 210 -24.89 -33.77 1.50
C ALA A 210 -24.97 -32.29 1.87
N ALA A 211 -25.31 -31.36 0.96
CA ALA A 211 -25.36 -29.93 1.22
C ALA A 211 -26.80 -29.41 1.18
N LEU A 212 -27.12 -28.49 2.09
CA LEU A 212 -28.36 -27.73 2.04
C LEU A 212 -28.20 -26.54 1.08
N PRO A 213 -29.31 -25.98 0.54
CA PRO A 213 -29.24 -24.79 -0.30
C PRO A 213 -28.48 -23.63 0.35
N CYS A 214 -28.69 -23.39 1.64
CA CYS A 214 -28.03 -22.34 2.42
C CYS A 214 -26.50 -22.50 2.52
N ASP A 215 -25.98 -23.71 2.32
CA ASP A 215 -24.54 -24.02 2.42
C ASP A 215 -23.78 -23.64 1.14
N MET A 216 -24.48 -23.48 0.02
CA MET A 216 -23.88 -23.26 -1.29
C MET A 216 -22.95 -22.05 -1.38
N PRO A 217 -23.30 -20.86 -0.85
CA PRO A 217 -22.40 -19.71 -0.88
C PRO A 217 -21.08 -19.98 -0.14
N PHE A 218 -21.15 -20.73 0.97
CA PHE A 218 -19.96 -21.12 1.73
C PHE A 218 -19.10 -22.13 0.97
N LEU A 219 -19.70 -23.16 0.39
CA LEU A 219 -19.00 -24.21 -0.37
C LEU A 219 -18.37 -23.70 -1.65
N VAL A 220 -19.01 -22.74 -2.32
CA VAL A 220 -18.58 -22.19 -3.61
C VAL A 220 -17.53 -21.10 -3.46
N GLY A 221 -17.69 -20.20 -2.50
CA GLY A 221 -16.86 -18.99 -2.41
C GLY A 221 -16.48 -18.56 -1.00
N GLY A 222 -16.62 -19.42 0.02
CA GLY A 222 -16.33 -19.08 1.40
C GLY A 222 -17.25 -17.98 1.97
N GLY A 223 -18.38 -17.71 1.30
CA GLY A 223 -19.38 -16.71 1.71
C GLY A 223 -20.12 -17.08 2.98
N PRO A 224 -20.96 -16.17 3.51
CA PRO A 224 -21.82 -16.46 4.62
C PRO A 224 -22.91 -17.47 4.24
N ILE A 225 -23.34 -18.28 5.19
CA ILE A 225 -24.47 -19.19 5.01
C ILE A 225 -25.76 -18.38 4.91
N GLN A 226 -26.55 -18.65 3.89
CA GLN A 226 -27.74 -17.84 3.57
C GLN A 226 -28.98 -18.43 4.25
N PHE A 227 -29.39 -17.89 5.39
CA PHE A 227 -30.53 -18.36 6.16
C PHE A 227 -31.85 -18.30 5.34
N ASN A 228 -32.02 -17.27 4.50
CA ASN A 228 -33.20 -17.16 3.62
C ASN A 228 -33.36 -18.39 2.69
N MET A 229 -32.25 -18.92 2.16
CA MET A 229 -32.30 -20.13 1.31
C MET A 229 -32.70 -21.37 2.14
N LEU A 230 -32.32 -21.43 3.42
CA LEU A 230 -32.76 -22.50 4.33
C LEU A 230 -34.27 -22.42 4.60
N VAL A 231 -34.80 -21.21 4.83
CA VAL A 231 -36.24 -20.96 5.00
C VAL A 231 -37.02 -21.36 3.75
N CYS A 232 -36.54 -20.98 2.55
CA CYS A 232 -37.15 -21.43 1.29
C CYS A 232 -37.11 -22.95 1.14
N HIS A 233 -36.03 -23.59 1.56
CA HIS A 233 -35.92 -25.05 1.55
C HIS A 233 -36.92 -25.71 2.52
N TRP A 234 -37.11 -25.18 3.72
CA TRP A 234 -38.12 -25.67 4.66
C TRP A 234 -39.55 -25.47 4.14
N ALA A 235 -39.79 -24.36 3.41
CA ALA A 235 -41.05 -24.13 2.75
C ALA A 235 -41.31 -25.12 1.63
N SER A 236 -40.29 -25.45 0.81
CA SER A 236 -40.42 -26.45 -0.26
C SER A 236 -40.66 -27.86 0.26
N LEU A 237 -40.31 -28.14 1.50
CA LEU A 237 -40.56 -29.40 2.19
C LEU A 237 -41.88 -29.41 2.96
N GLY A 238 -42.61 -28.30 3.03
CA GLY A 238 -43.91 -28.19 3.65
C GLY A 238 -43.90 -27.91 5.16
N TYR A 239 -42.73 -27.68 5.81
CA TYR A 239 -42.63 -27.37 7.24
C TYR A 239 -43.21 -26.00 7.59
N LEU A 240 -43.10 -25.03 6.67
CA LEU A 240 -43.62 -23.67 6.86
C LEU A 240 -44.22 -23.11 5.55
N THR A 241 -45.03 -22.07 5.69
CA THR A 241 -45.53 -21.26 4.57
C THR A 241 -45.00 -19.85 4.67
N ILE A 242 -44.60 -19.30 3.49
CA ILE A 242 -44.11 -17.94 3.36
C ILE A 242 -45.29 -17.07 2.86
N PHE A 243 -45.66 -16.05 3.60
CA PHE A 243 -46.67 -15.07 3.20
C PHE A 243 -46.03 -13.76 2.87
N CYS A 244 -46.33 -13.23 1.68
CA CYS A 244 -45.90 -11.89 1.27
C CYS A 244 -47.14 -10.96 1.38
N GLY A 245 -47.09 -10.03 2.32
CA GLY A 245 -48.14 -9.02 2.50
C GLY A 245 -48.11 -7.95 1.41
N LYS A 246 -49.23 -7.22 1.23
CA LYS A 246 -49.37 -6.13 0.25
C LYS A 246 -48.29 -5.04 0.37
N ASN A 247 -47.70 -4.87 1.56
CA ASN A 247 -46.64 -3.88 1.84
C ASN A 247 -45.21 -4.44 1.75
N GLY A 248 -45.03 -5.59 1.06
CA GLY A 248 -43.72 -6.25 0.96
C GLY A 248 -43.23 -6.90 2.26
N ARG A 249 -44.04 -6.93 3.32
CA ARG A 249 -43.69 -7.61 4.56
C ARG A 249 -43.82 -9.12 4.37
N VAL A 250 -42.76 -9.84 4.76
CA VAL A 250 -42.71 -11.29 4.71
C VAL A 250 -43.02 -11.85 6.11
N ALA A 251 -43.96 -12.78 6.21
CA ALA A 251 -44.27 -13.53 7.40
C ALA A 251 -44.16 -15.03 7.14
N LEU A 252 -43.62 -15.75 8.07
CA LEU A 252 -43.44 -17.20 8.07
C LEU A 252 -44.45 -17.83 9.02
N ARG A 253 -45.18 -18.81 8.55
CA ARG A 253 -46.12 -19.56 9.42
C ARG A 253 -45.71 -21.02 9.47
N ARG A 254 -45.52 -21.54 10.66
CA ARG A 254 -45.27 -22.97 10.91
C ARG A 254 -46.49 -23.80 10.46
N ARG A 255 -46.25 -24.89 9.77
CA ARG A 255 -47.27 -25.85 9.35
C ARG A 255 -47.16 -27.17 10.10
N VAL A 256 -45.95 -27.69 10.18
CA VAL A 256 -45.63 -28.98 10.79
C VAL A 256 -44.39 -28.81 11.66
N ASP A 257 -44.32 -29.46 12.76
CA ASP A 257 -43.13 -29.50 13.61
C ASP A 257 -42.04 -30.36 12.94
N MET A 258 -40.83 -29.87 13.04
CA MET A 258 -39.65 -30.56 12.48
C MET A 258 -39.18 -31.62 13.49
N GLY A 259 -39.16 -32.87 13.09
CA GLY A 259 -38.74 -34.01 13.90
C GLY A 259 -37.31 -34.46 13.63
N ASN A 260 -37.00 -35.67 14.06
CA ASN A 260 -35.65 -36.27 13.96
C ASN A 260 -35.24 -36.71 12.52
N GLU A 261 -36.14 -36.57 11.54
CA GLU A 261 -35.88 -36.81 10.13
C GLU A 261 -34.95 -35.76 9.51
N ARG A 262 -34.72 -34.66 10.25
CA ARG A 262 -33.83 -33.58 9.82
C ARG A 262 -32.59 -33.52 10.73
N ARG A 263 -31.58 -32.77 10.24
CA ARG A 263 -30.35 -32.59 11.02
C ARG A 263 -30.65 -31.92 12.37
N PRO A 264 -30.05 -32.31 13.47
CA PRO A 264 -30.28 -31.69 14.78
C PRO A 264 -30.07 -30.17 14.81
N ALA A 265 -29.17 -29.67 13.94
CA ALA A 265 -28.95 -28.22 13.78
C ALA A 265 -30.15 -27.52 13.13
N GLU A 266 -30.78 -28.13 12.10
CA GLU A 266 -32.01 -27.60 11.47
C GLU A 266 -33.17 -27.57 12.45
N VAL A 267 -33.40 -28.65 13.18
CA VAL A 267 -34.46 -28.74 14.19
C VAL A 267 -34.33 -27.65 15.23
N ARG A 268 -33.13 -27.44 15.76
CA ARG A 268 -32.89 -26.38 16.78
C ARG A 268 -33.11 -24.98 16.19
N LEU A 269 -32.68 -24.72 14.97
CA LEU A 269 -32.88 -23.43 14.31
C LEU A 269 -34.35 -23.18 14.01
N PHE A 270 -35.06 -24.20 13.59
CA PHE A 270 -36.52 -24.14 13.34
C PHE A 270 -37.30 -23.87 14.63
N GLN A 271 -37.01 -24.60 15.73
CA GLN A 271 -37.61 -24.36 17.03
C GLN A 271 -37.30 -22.96 17.57
N MET A 272 -36.08 -22.48 17.36
CA MET A 272 -35.69 -21.13 17.74
C MET A 272 -36.48 -20.07 16.95
N LEU A 273 -36.69 -20.28 15.63
CA LEU A 273 -37.45 -19.37 14.75
C LEU A 273 -38.91 -19.22 15.22
N PHE A 274 -39.52 -20.29 15.71
CA PHE A 274 -40.89 -20.34 16.14
C PHE A 274 -41.07 -20.41 17.70
N SER A 275 -40.05 -19.96 18.44
CA SER A 275 -40.05 -20.01 19.91
C SER A 275 -41.10 -19.10 20.57
N GLN A 276 -41.60 -18.09 19.84
CA GLN A 276 -42.60 -17.13 20.34
C GLN A 276 -44.02 -17.38 19.75
N GLY A 277 -44.22 -18.46 19.01
CA GLY A 277 -45.50 -18.81 18.38
C GLY A 277 -45.36 -19.35 16.97
N ASP A 278 -46.49 -19.61 16.33
CA ASP A 278 -46.54 -20.22 14.99
C ASP A 278 -46.27 -19.27 13.83
N VAL A 279 -46.15 -17.98 14.12
CA VAL A 279 -45.88 -16.95 13.10
C VAL A 279 -44.63 -16.16 13.48
N CYS A 280 -43.75 -16.00 12.52
CA CYS A 280 -42.53 -15.19 12.67
C CYS A 280 -42.45 -14.18 11.53
N GLU A 281 -42.32 -12.89 11.84
CA GLU A 281 -42.09 -11.87 10.81
C GLU A 281 -40.63 -11.85 10.36
N GLY A 282 -40.40 -11.75 9.05
CA GLY A 282 -39.06 -11.72 8.46
C GLY A 282 -38.21 -10.50 8.85
N ALA A 283 -38.85 -9.42 9.33
CA ALA A 283 -38.14 -8.24 9.85
C ALA A 283 -37.87 -8.30 11.36
N SER A 284 -38.36 -9.33 12.07
CA SER A 284 -38.26 -9.46 13.54
C SER A 284 -36.81 -9.66 14.00
N LEU A 285 -36.57 -9.24 15.25
CA LEU A 285 -35.26 -9.50 15.91
C LEU A 285 -35.00 -11.01 16.06
N LEU A 286 -36.07 -11.79 16.26
CA LEU A 286 -35.99 -13.25 16.38
C LEU A 286 -35.44 -13.87 15.07
N TYR A 287 -35.96 -13.42 13.93
CA TYR A 287 -35.45 -13.86 12.60
C TYR A 287 -33.96 -13.53 12.41
N LYS A 288 -33.55 -12.28 12.72
CA LYS A 288 -32.15 -11.84 12.59
C LYS A 288 -31.21 -12.65 13.48
N ARG A 289 -31.56 -12.82 14.76
CA ARG A 289 -30.77 -13.65 15.72
C ARG A 289 -30.69 -15.11 15.29
N THR A 290 -31.78 -15.68 14.74
CA THR A 290 -31.76 -17.05 14.22
C THR A 290 -30.85 -17.16 12.99
N ALA A 291 -30.86 -16.17 12.11
CA ALA A 291 -29.99 -16.11 10.93
C ALA A 291 -28.50 -16.05 11.31
N GLU A 292 -28.13 -15.19 12.26
CA GLU A 292 -26.75 -15.09 12.77
C GLU A 292 -26.30 -16.42 13.41
N LYS A 293 -27.16 -17.03 14.22
CA LYS A 293 -26.87 -18.31 14.85
C LYS A 293 -26.77 -19.44 13.84
N ALA A 294 -27.57 -19.40 12.76
CA ALA A 294 -27.49 -20.36 11.65
C ALA A 294 -26.14 -20.29 10.95
N ASP A 295 -25.65 -19.09 10.61
CA ASP A 295 -24.31 -18.93 10.00
C ASP A 295 -23.23 -19.52 10.91
N ALA A 296 -23.23 -19.18 12.20
CA ALA A 296 -22.23 -19.65 13.15
C ALA A 296 -22.22 -21.19 13.32
N VAL A 297 -23.40 -21.81 13.47
CA VAL A 297 -23.56 -23.24 13.73
C VAL A 297 -23.23 -24.06 12.49
N LEU A 298 -23.79 -23.69 11.34
CA LEU A 298 -23.62 -24.45 10.10
C LEU A 298 -22.19 -24.26 9.52
N ARG A 299 -21.63 -23.06 9.64
CA ARG A 299 -20.22 -22.81 9.28
C ARG A 299 -19.27 -23.66 10.12
N ARG A 300 -19.47 -23.73 11.44
CA ARG A 300 -18.66 -24.58 12.33
C ARG A 300 -18.76 -26.07 11.96
N TYR A 301 -19.96 -26.54 11.59
CA TYR A 301 -20.17 -27.89 11.10
C TYR A 301 -19.34 -28.16 9.83
N TRP A 302 -19.44 -27.25 8.85
CA TRP A 302 -18.72 -27.40 7.59
C TRP A 302 -17.20 -27.30 7.74
N VAL A 303 -16.70 -26.35 8.50
CA VAL A 303 -15.26 -26.19 8.75
C VAL A 303 -14.67 -27.49 9.32
N ARG A 304 -15.37 -28.14 10.25
CA ARG A 304 -14.90 -29.43 10.83
C ARG A 304 -14.91 -30.59 9.84
N LYS A 305 -15.82 -30.63 8.90
CA LYS A 305 -15.92 -31.70 7.90
C LYS A 305 -15.08 -31.47 6.66
N LEU A 306 -15.02 -30.22 6.21
CA LEU A 306 -14.31 -29.87 4.98
C LEU A 306 -12.79 -29.90 5.15
N TYR A 307 -12.27 -29.48 6.30
CA TYR A 307 -10.83 -29.30 6.50
C TYR A 307 -10.23 -30.36 7.42
N ARG A 308 -8.97 -30.72 7.11
CA ARG A 308 -8.20 -31.63 7.98
C ARG A 308 -7.86 -30.94 9.30
N LYS A 309 -7.83 -31.69 10.40
CA LYS A 309 -7.42 -31.16 11.72
C LYS A 309 -5.99 -30.62 11.72
N SER A 310 -5.12 -31.15 10.87
CA SER A 310 -3.72 -30.72 10.67
C SER A 310 -3.58 -29.56 9.68
N SER A 311 -4.68 -28.99 9.20
CA SER A 311 -4.62 -27.84 8.28
C SER A 311 -4.13 -26.59 8.99
N GLY A 312 -3.20 -25.87 8.35
CA GLY A 312 -2.77 -24.56 8.81
C GLY A 312 -3.88 -23.50 8.77
N ASN A 313 -3.64 -22.40 9.44
CA ASN A 313 -4.57 -21.27 9.43
C ASN A 313 -4.38 -20.41 8.15
N PRO A 314 -5.38 -20.30 7.26
CA PRO A 314 -5.26 -19.51 6.03
C PRO A 314 -5.01 -18.03 6.28
N LEU A 315 -5.34 -17.53 7.49
CA LEU A 315 -5.08 -16.13 7.86
C LEU A 315 -3.57 -15.79 7.87
N LEU A 316 -2.70 -16.75 8.22
CA LEU A 316 -1.25 -16.52 8.20
C LEU A 316 -0.72 -16.26 6.79
N ALA A 317 -1.12 -17.09 5.81
CA ALA A 317 -0.74 -16.84 4.42
C ALA A 317 -1.23 -15.47 3.92
N ARG A 318 -2.46 -15.13 4.27
CA ARG A 318 -3.04 -13.82 3.92
C ARG A 318 -2.33 -12.66 4.61
N ALA A 319 -1.94 -12.81 5.87
CA ALA A 319 -1.21 -11.79 6.63
C ALA A 319 0.15 -11.48 5.98
N PHE A 320 0.91 -12.49 5.58
CA PHE A 320 2.17 -12.29 4.85
C PHE A 320 1.95 -11.56 3.51
N GLY A 321 0.89 -11.91 2.77
CA GLY A 321 0.53 -11.21 1.54
C GLY A 321 0.16 -9.74 1.78
N LEU A 322 -0.62 -9.46 2.83
CA LEU A 322 -1.00 -8.09 3.21
C LEU A 322 0.21 -7.25 3.63
N LEU A 323 1.13 -7.83 4.40
CA LEU A 323 2.37 -7.15 4.78
C LEU A 323 3.24 -6.84 3.56
N ALA A 324 3.34 -7.78 2.61
CA ALA A 324 4.06 -7.54 1.35
C ALA A 324 3.43 -6.39 0.55
N GLY A 325 2.10 -6.35 0.45
CA GLY A 325 1.40 -5.28 -0.25
C GLY A 325 1.48 -3.93 0.43
N ALA A 326 1.40 -3.89 1.77
CA ALA A 326 1.59 -2.68 2.56
C ALA A 326 3.01 -2.10 2.40
N LEU A 327 4.02 -2.98 2.43
CA LEU A 327 5.40 -2.59 2.23
C LEU A 327 5.65 -2.09 0.81
N ALA A 328 5.09 -2.76 -0.21
CA ALA A 328 5.21 -2.32 -1.61
C ALA A 328 4.61 -0.93 -1.84
N ALA A 329 3.50 -0.60 -1.18
CA ALA A 329 2.91 0.74 -1.25
C ALA A 329 3.78 1.80 -0.55
N ALA A 330 4.37 1.48 0.59
CA ALA A 330 5.29 2.38 1.30
C ALA A 330 6.57 2.64 0.48
N GLU A 331 7.13 1.59 -0.14
CA GLU A 331 8.26 1.71 -1.06
C GLU A 331 7.94 2.59 -2.26
N ALA A 332 6.81 2.35 -2.93
CA ALA A 332 6.37 3.15 -4.07
C ALA A 332 6.14 4.62 -3.71
N ALA A 333 5.71 4.92 -2.48
CA ALA A 333 5.51 6.28 -1.99
C ALA A 333 6.83 6.97 -1.57
N SER A 334 7.86 6.19 -1.23
CA SER A 334 9.11 6.70 -0.64
C SER A 334 9.80 7.82 -1.42
N PRO A 335 9.92 7.76 -2.79
CA PRO A 335 10.57 8.82 -3.57
C PRO A 335 9.78 10.13 -3.60
N LEU A 336 8.45 10.06 -3.37
CA LEU A 336 7.55 11.22 -3.45
C LEU A 336 7.53 12.05 -2.16
N LEU A 337 8.15 11.56 -1.09
CA LEU A 337 8.00 12.14 0.24
C LEU A 337 9.17 13.05 0.60
N PRO A 338 8.90 14.23 1.20
CA PRO A 338 9.94 15.18 1.60
C PRO A 338 10.85 14.57 2.67
N ALA A 339 12.10 14.99 2.72
CA ALA A 339 13.06 14.59 3.75
C ALA A 339 12.65 15.14 5.14
N GLY A 340 12.94 14.42 6.22
CA GLY A 340 12.70 14.86 7.58
C GLY A 340 11.75 13.96 8.39
N PHE A 341 11.34 14.43 9.58
CA PHE A 341 10.45 13.67 10.48
C PHE A 341 9.08 13.35 9.83
N VAL A 342 8.55 14.28 9.03
CA VAL A 342 7.26 14.13 8.33
C VAL A 342 7.28 12.93 7.38
N ARG A 343 8.42 12.60 6.78
CA ARG A 343 8.60 11.42 5.92
C ARG A 343 8.17 10.13 6.61
N TRP A 344 8.59 9.93 7.85
CA TRP A 344 8.25 8.71 8.60
C TRP A 344 6.75 8.59 8.87
N LEU A 345 6.10 9.69 9.20
CA LEU A 345 4.65 9.74 9.40
C LEU A 345 3.90 9.38 8.10
N LEU A 346 4.33 9.94 6.98
CA LEU A 346 3.73 9.69 5.67
C LEU A 346 4.01 8.26 5.18
N LEU A 347 5.18 7.69 5.45
CA LEU A 347 5.48 6.28 5.16
C LEU A 347 4.58 5.33 5.96
N ILE A 348 4.34 5.60 7.24
CA ILE A 348 3.41 4.83 8.06
C ILE A 348 1.98 4.93 7.48
N ALA A 349 1.56 6.13 7.09
CA ALA A 349 0.25 6.32 6.45
C ALA A 349 0.15 5.54 5.11
N ALA A 350 1.17 5.62 4.26
CA ALA A 350 1.25 4.87 3.00
C ALA A 350 1.21 3.35 3.24
N PHE A 351 1.91 2.85 4.26
CA PHE A 351 1.90 1.45 4.67
C PHE A 351 0.48 1.01 5.11
N LEU A 352 -0.20 1.79 5.94
CA LEU A 352 -1.56 1.47 6.41
C LEU A 352 -2.59 1.50 5.26
N ILE A 353 -2.53 2.53 4.42
CA ILE A 353 -3.42 2.66 3.26
C ILE A 353 -3.14 1.54 2.26
N GLY A 354 -1.86 1.27 1.96
CA GLY A 354 -1.45 0.17 1.09
C GLY A 354 -1.91 -1.20 1.61
N GLY A 355 -1.83 -1.42 2.92
CA GLY A 355 -2.37 -2.62 3.57
C GLY A 355 -3.89 -2.76 3.40
N ALA A 356 -4.63 -1.67 3.56
CA ALA A 356 -6.08 -1.65 3.36
C ALA A 356 -6.46 -1.93 1.89
N LEU A 357 -5.79 -1.29 0.93
CA LEU A 357 -5.99 -1.55 -0.51
C LEU A 357 -5.65 -3.00 -0.87
N SER A 358 -4.55 -3.52 -0.35
CA SER A 358 -4.13 -4.92 -0.53
C SER A 358 -5.14 -5.90 0.04
N ALA A 359 -5.78 -5.59 1.18
CA ALA A 359 -6.84 -6.40 1.76
C ALA A 359 -8.07 -6.46 0.84
N VAL A 360 -8.44 -5.35 0.21
CA VAL A 360 -9.54 -5.31 -0.76
C VAL A 360 -9.22 -6.18 -1.98
N ILE A 361 -8.00 -6.09 -2.51
CA ILE A 361 -7.53 -6.91 -3.65
C ILE A 361 -7.52 -8.40 -3.29
N LEU A 362 -6.98 -8.76 -2.13
CA LEU A 362 -6.91 -10.13 -1.65
C LEU A 362 -8.29 -10.78 -1.50
N HIS A 363 -9.32 -10.00 -1.14
CA HIS A 363 -10.70 -10.49 -0.99
C HIS A 363 -11.51 -10.46 -2.28
N ALA A 364 -11.01 -9.86 -3.36
CA ALA A 364 -11.70 -9.76 -4.65
C ALA A 364 -12.18 -11.12 -5.21
N PRO A 365 -11.37 -12.21 -5.20
CA PRO A 365 -11.82 -13.50 -5.68
C PRO A 365 -13.02 -14.05 -4.90
N SER A 366 -13.03 -13.90 -3.57
CA SER A 366 -14.17 -14.31 -2.73
C SER A 366 -15.43 -13.51 -3.07
N ALA A 367 -15.30 -12.19 -3.21
CA ALA A 367 -16.39 -11.30 -3.59
C ALA A 367 -16.97 -11.64 -4.98
N TYR A 368 -16.11 -11.95 -5.94
CA TYR A 368 -16.53 -12.40 -7.29
C TYR A 368 -17.40 -13.66 -7.22
N TYR A 369 -16.96 -14.67 -6.47
CA TYR A 369 -17.72 -15.91 -6.31
C TYR A 369 -19.04 -15.70 -5.54
N GLN A 370 -19.10 -14.71 -4.65
CA GLN A 370 -20.33 -14.31 -3.94
C GLN A 370 -21.25 -13.41 -4.78
N GLY A 371 -20.86 -13.00 -5.99
CA GLY A 371 -21.64 -12.12 -6.85
C GLY A 371 -21.62 -10.63 -6.45
N LYS A 372 -20.72 -10.22 -5.57
CA LYS A 372 -20.57 -8.83 -5.09
C LYS A 372 -19.82 -7.98 -6.12
N LYS A 373 -20.49 -7.60 -7.22
CA LYS A 373 -19.88 -6.86 -8.32
C LYS A 373 -19.24 -5.53 -7.89
N LEU A 374 -19.90 -4.79 -6.99
CA LEU A 374 -19.38 -3.53 -6.46
C LEU A 374 -18.04 -3.70 -5.75
N PHE A 375 -17.88 -4.75 -4.94
CA PHE A 375 -16.62 -5.02 -4.23
C PHE A 375 -15.50 -5.39 -5.21
N VAL A 376 -15.81 -6.13 -6.27
CA VAL A 376 -14.83 -6.44 -7.32
C VAL A 376 -14.39 -5.18 -8.06
N ALA A 377 -15.32 -4.25 -8.34
CA ALA A 377 -14.98 -2.95 -8.93
C ALA A 377 -14.10 -2.11 -7.99
N LEU A 378 -14.39 -2.08 -6.69
CA LEU A 378 -13.53 -1.43 -5.69
C LEU A 378 -12.14 -2.04 -5.64
N ALA A 379 -12.01 -3.36 -5.77
CA ALA A 379 -10.71 -4.03 -5.81
C ALA A 379 -9.90 -3.67 -7.08
N ALA A 380 -10.58 -3.54 -8.23
CA ALA A 380 -9.93 -3.06 -9.45
C ALA A 380 -9.45 -1.61 -9.30
N LEU A 381 -10.26 -0.75 -8.69
CA LEU A 381 -9.90 0.64 -8.41
C LEU A 381 -8.72 0.74 -7.42
N ALA A 382 -8.70 -0.12 -6.39
CA ALA A 382 -7.57 -0.22 -5.46
C ALA A 382 -6.27 -0.65 -6.17
N ALA A 383 -6.35 -1.59 -7.10
CA ALA A 383 -5.20 -2.01 -7.91
C ALA A 383 -4.68 -0.87 -8.81
N VAL A 384 -5.58 -0.12 -9.45
CA VAL A 384 -5.23 1.06 -10.25
C VAL A 384 -4.56 2.12 -9.38
N ALA A 385 -5.11 2.41 -8.19
CA ALA A 385 -4.53 3.37 -7.26
C ALA A 385 -3.10 3.01 -6.83
N LEU A 386 -2.81 1.72 -6.57
CA LEU A 386 -1.46 1.26 -6.27
C LEU A 386 -0.52 1.37 -7.48
N LEU A 387 -1.01 1.08 -8.69
CA LEU A 387 -0.21 1.20 -9.91
C LEU A 387 0.08 2.66 -10.26
N THR A 388 -0.88 3.58 -10.08
CA THR A 388 -0.63 5.02 -10.29
C THR A 388 0.38 5.57 -9.31
N LEU A 389 0.33 5.16 -8.04
CA LEU A 389 1.34 5.51 -7.05
C LEU A 389 2.74 5.03 -7.50
N ALA A 390 2.84 3.81 -8.02
CA ALA A 390 4.09 3.22 -8.47
C ALA A 390 4.62 3.80 -9.78
N GLN A 391 3.80 4.47 -10.60
CA GLN A 391 4.23 5.17 -11.81
C GLN A 391 5.09 6.40 -11.50
N PHE A 392 4.82 7.06 -10.38
CA PHE A 392 5.60 8.22 -9.93
C PHE A 392 6.88 7.83 -9.19
N GLY A 393 7.06 6.55 -8.85
CA GLY A 393 8.24 5.98 -8.22
C GLY A 393 8.79 4.81 -9.06
N GLU A 394 10.03 4.41 -8.82
CA GLU A 394 10.70 3.33 -9.57
C GLU A 394 10.26 1.92 -9.12
N GLY A 395 8.95 1.62 -9.12
CA GLY A 395 8.46 0.36 -8.55
C GLY A 395 7.32 -0.33 -9.29
N LEU A 396 6.98 0.11 -10.51
CA LEU A 396 5.79 -0.36 -11.24
C LEU A 396 5.72 -1.89 -11.39
N LEU A 397 6.84 -2.53 -11.80
CA LEU A 397 6.88 -3.98 -11.99
C LEU A 397 6.72 -4.74 -10.65
N ALA A 398 7.30 -4.22 -9.58
CA ALA A 398 7.18 -4.82 -8.25
C ALA A 398 5.74 -4.76 -7.72
N VAL A 399 5.10 -3.61 -7.83
CA VAL A 399 3.70 -3.44 -7.40
C VAL A 399 2.76 -4.29 -8.26
N LEU A 400 2.98 -4.37 -9.57
CA LEU A 400 2.23 -5.25 -10.45
C LEU A 400 2.35 -6.73 -10.03
N LEU A 401 3.58 -7.19 -9.77
CA LEU A 401 3.85 -8.54 -9.30
C LEU A 401 3.11 -8.82 -7.97
N VAL A 402 3.17 -7.89 -7.02
CA VAL A 402 2.47 -8.00 -5.73
C VAL A 402 0.97 -8.09 -5.92
N ILE A 403 0.36 -7.27 -6.78
CA ILE A 403 -1.08 -7.32 -7.09
C ILE A 403 -1.46 -8.70 -7.65
N VAL A 404 -0.70 -9.21 -8.61
CA VAL A 404 -0.93 -10.55 -9.18
C VAL A 404 -0.81 -11.62 -8.10
N CYS A 405 0.22 -11.56 -7.26
CA CYS A 405 0.41 -12.48 -6.14
C CYS A 405 -0.74 -12.41 -5.12
N LEU A 406 -1.25 -11.23 -4.80
CA LEU A 406 -2.39 -11.04 -3.89
C LEU A 406 -3.67 -11.69 -4.45
N VAL A 407 -3.96 -11.48 -5.74
CA VAL A 407 -5.11 -12.11 -6.40
C VAL A 407 -4.97 -13.62 -6.41
N LEU A 408 -3.80 -14.14 -6.76
CA LEU A 408 -3.50 -15.59 -6.72
C LEU A 408 -3.64 -16.15 -5.31
N LEU A 409 -3.08 -15.49 -4.31
CA LEU A 409 -3.18 -15.90 -2.91
C LEU A 409 -4.64 -15.88 -2.43
N GLY A 410 -5.43 -14.88 -2.84
CA GLY A 410 -6.86 -14.81 -2.59
C GLY A 410 -7.63 -15.99 -3.20
N LEU A 411 -7.30 -16.40 -4.44
CA LEU A 411 -7.87 -17.58 -5.09
C LEU A 411 -7.46 -18.87 -4.39
N LEU A 412 -6.19 -19.03 -4.08
CA LEU A 412 -5.64 -20.23 -3.45
C LEU A 412 -6.15 -20.46 -2.02
N THR A 413 -6.42 -19.37 -1.30
CA THR A 413 -6.98 -19.41 0.06
C THR A 413 -8.50 -19.27 0.12
N LEU A 414 -9.19 -19.27 -1.03
CA LEU A 414 -10.63 -19.06 -1.14
C LEU A 414 -11.44 -20.06 -0.29
N HIS A 415 -11.05 -21.31 -0.35
CA HIS A 415 -11.73 -22.41 0.35
C HIS A 415 -11.11 -22.74 1.72
N GLY A 416 -10.28 -21.86 2.27
CA GLY A 416 -9.71 -22.03 3.60
C GLY A 416 -8.51 -22.97 3.64
N GLY A 417 -8.56 -23.95 4.54
CA GLY A 417 -7.46 -24.86 4.80
C GLY A 417 -7.40 -26.08 3.87
N ARG A 418 -6.49 -27.03 4.19
CA ARG A 418 -6.32 -28.29 3.47
C ARG A 418 -7.57 -29.16 3.60
N ARG A 419 -8.22 -29.44 2.47
CA ARG A 419 -9.49 -30.18 2.48
C ARG A 419 -9.30 -31.68 2.77
N THR A 420 -10.35 -32.29 3.31
CA THR A 420 -10.51 -33.73 3.40
C THR A 420 -10.95 -34.31 2.05
N ALA A 421 -10.91 -35.63 1.85
CA ALA A 421 -11.45 -36.28 0.65
C ALA A 421 -12.94 -35.94 0.45
N PHE A 422 -13.73 -35.98 1.52
CA PHE A 422 -15.12 -35.56 1.52
C PHE A 422 -15.25 -34.06 1.17
N GLY A 423 -14.37 -33.21 1.70
CA GLY A 423 -14.36 -31.77 1.39
C GLY A 423 -14.05 -31.49 -0.08
N ASP A 424 -13.13 -32.21 -0.68
CA ASP A 424 -12.81 -32.08 -2.11
C ASP A 424 -14.00 -32.53 -2.98
N GLU A 425 -14.66 -33.61 -2.62
CA GLU A 425 -15.83 -34.12 -3.34
C GLU A 425 -17.01 -33.12 -3.28
N ILE A 426 -17.43 -32.69 -2.08
CA ILE A 426 -18.59 -31.82 -1.91
C ILE A 426 -18.39 -30.45 -2.53
N VAL A 427 -17.18 -29.86 -2.42
CA VAL A 427 -16.85 -28.59 -3.06
C VAL A 427 -16.85 -28.74 -4.59
N THR A 428 -16.34 -29.83 -5.11
CA THR A 428 -16.36 -30.15 -6.55
C THR A 428 -17.80 -30.28 -7.06
N GLN A 429 -18.66 -30.97 -6.30
CA GLN A 429 -20.08 -31.11 -6.62
C GLN A 429 -20.78 -29.75 -6.62
N ALA A 430 -20.54 -28.91 -5.60
CA ALA A 430 -21.14 -27.57 -5.48
C ALA A 430 -20.71 -26.64 -6.63
N MET A 431 -19.41 -26.65 -6.97
CA MET A 431 -18.88 -25.85 -8.07
C MET A 431 -19.41 -26.31 -9.44
N SER A 432 -19.55 -27.62 -9.62
CA SER A 432 -20.12 -28.24 -10.83
C SER A 432 -21.59 -27.88 -11.02
N TYR A 433 -22.37 -27.93 -9.93
CA TYR A 433 -23.77 -27.55 -9.93
C TYR A 433 -23.97 -26.05 -10.19
N ARG A 434 -23.17 -25.18 -9.54
CA ARG A 434 -23.16 -23.73 -9.85
C ARG A 434 -22.85 -23.46 -11.31
N ARG A 435 -21.88 -24.18 -11.90
CA ARG A 435 -21.56 -24.05 -13.33
C ARG A 435 -22.74 -24.44 -14.21
N PHE A 436 -23.48 -25.49 -13.87
CA PHE A 436 -24.71 -25.88 -14.54
C PHE A 436 -25.76 -24.79 -14.45
N LEU A 437 -26.10 -24.29 -13.26
CA LEU A 437 -27.11 -23.24 -13.07
C LEU A 437 -26.81 -21.95 -13.83
N ARG A 438 -25.54 -21.60 -14.00
CA ARG A 438 -25.12 -20.42 -14.77
C ARG A 438 -25.21 -20.60 -16.28
N ARG A 439 -25.25 -21.84 -16.78
CA ARG A 439 -25.20 -22.17 -18.21
C ARG A 439 -26.48 -22.80 -18.73
N VAL A 440 -27.39 -23.12 -17.84
CA VAL A 440 -28.67 -23.73 -18.23
C VAL A 440 -29.45 -22.77 -19.12
N THR A 441 -29.94 -23.25 -20.26
CA THR A 441 -30.78 -22.49 -21.20
C THR A 441 -32.25 -22.64 -20.82
N GLN A 442 -33.07 -21.67 -21.25
CA GLN A 442 -34.53 -21.73 -21.02
C GLN A 442 -35.14 -23.00 -21.60
N SER A 443 -34.73 -23.43 -22.78
CA SER A 443 -35.21 -24.66 -23.42
C SER A 443 -34.92 -25.93 -22.60
N GLN A 444 -33.71 -26.00 -22.01
CA GLN A 444 -33.31 -27.09 -21.11
C GLN A 444 -34.13 -27.10 -19.82
N LEU A 445 -34.46 -25.90 -19.31
CA LEU A 445 -35.28 -25.76 -18.10
C LEU A 445 -36.72 -26.20 -18.37
N LEU A 446 -37.32 -25.76 -19.50
CA LEU A 446 -38.65 -26.12 -19.89
C LEU A 446 -38.80 -27.62 -20.18
N SER A 447 -37.80 -28.24 -20.82
CA SER A 447 -37.82 -29.70 -21.05
C SER A 447 -37.78 -30.49 -19.74
N ARG A 448 -37.16 -29.96 -18.71
CA ARG A 448 -37.11 -30.57 -17.35
C ARG A 448 -38.42 -30.39 -16.60
N LEU A 449 -39.04 -29.20 -16.71
CA LEU A 449 -40.35 -28.93 -16.13
C LEU A 449 -41.44 -29.81 -16.76
N ALA A 450 -41.31 -30.12 -18.06
CA ALA A 450 -42.22 -31.04 -18.71
C ALA A 450 -42.07 -32.50 -18.23
N GLN A 451 -40.87 -32.90 -17.81
CA GLN A 451 -40.59 -34.23 -17.24
C GLN A 451 -40.96 -34.32 -15.75
N ASP A 452 -40.77 -33.23 -15.01
CA ASP A 452 -40.98 -33.14 -13.58
C ASP A 452 -41.46 -31.74 -13.18
N SER A 453 -42.77 -31.62 -12.94
CA SER A 453 -43.42 -30.36 -12.56
C SER A 453 -42.89 -29.75 -11.24
N GLN A 454 -42.31 -30.58 -10.39
CA GLN A 454 -41.72 -30.17 -9.11
C GLN A 454 -40.26 -29.73 -9.22
N TYR A 455 -39.66 -29.90 -10.43
CA TYR A 455 -38.24 -29.58 -10.63
C TYR A 455 -37.90 -28.14 -10.28
N PHE A 456 -38.73 -27.18 -10.67
CA PHE A 456 -38.54 -25.77 -10.34
C PHE A 456 -38.47 -25.51 -8.86
N TYR A 457 -39.38 -26.05 -8.06
CA TYR A 457 -39.43 -25.87 -6.62
C TYR A 457 -38.25 -26.53 -5.91
N ARG A 458 -37.69 -27.61 -6.49
CA ARG A 458 -36.48 -28.25 -5.95
C ARG A 458 -35.20 -27.46 -6.20
N ILE A 459 -35.10 -26.72 -7.30
CA ILE A 459 -33.92 -25.90 -7.61
C ILE A 459 -34.06 -24.46 -7.13
N LEU A 460 -35.26 -23.93 -6.92
CA LEU A 460 -35.51 -22.56 -6.48
C LEU A 460 -34.74 -22.15 -5.22
N PRO A 461 -34.57 -23.00 -4.19
CA PRO A 461 -33.80 -22.67 -2.99
C PRO A 461 -32.31 -22.52 -3.23
N TYR A 462 -31.77 -22.98 -4.37
CA TYR A 462 -30.35 -22.92 -4.72
C TYR A 462 -30.04 -21.74 -5.63
#